data_5ec77482deb52319d849dca60c2fcbd9
#
_entry.id   5ec77482deb52319d849dca60c2fcbd9
#
_cell.length_a   1.000
_cell.length_b   1.000
_cell.length_c   1.000
_cell.angle_alpha   90.00
_cell.angle_beta   90.00
_cell.angle_gamma   90.00
#
_symmetry.space_group_name_H-M   'P 1'
#
loop_
_entity.id
_entity.type
_entity.pdbx_description
1 polymer ?
#
loop_
_entity_poly.entity_id
_entity_poly.type
_entity_poly.pdbx_seq_one_letter_code
_entity_poly.pdbx_strand_id
1 'polypeptide(L)'
;VGETIKGKDLVDDFDAVLLSGGSTVPRGLDTVKGSHLKGVHFAMEFLSQQNKRVAKERGISLVETKDHQGQVYQQGDIWATDKNVVVIGGGDTGSDCVGTSNRHGARSISQIEIMPMPPESRDETTPWPNWPMQLRTSSSHEEGCDRNWSINTKEFMGDAEGNLTGIKLVNVEWVLEGGRMKMVEVAGTERIIPCELALIAAGFLHPQPTGLLEELGVELDGRGNVKDANYKTSVEKVFAAGDMRRGQSLVVWAISEGREAAREIDIYLAGSSLLESKHVSMLSATYAGV
;
A
#
# COMPACT_ATOMS: atom_id res chain seq x y z
N VAL A 1 -19.42 -1.12 1.50
CA VAL A 1 -20.06 -2.04 0.56
C VAL A 1 -19.55 -3.45 0.83
N GLY A 2 -20.41 -4.44 0.62
CA GLY A 2 -20.12 -5.84 1.00
C GLY A 2 -20.58 -6.21 2.42
N GLU A 3 -20.91 -5.24 3.25
CA GLU A 3 -21.46 -5.45 4.60
C GLU A 3 -22.77 -4.70 4.80
N THR A 4 -22.71 -3.36 4.85
CA THR A 4 -23.86 -2.48 5.06
C THR A 4 -24.69 -2.27 3.79
N ILE A 5 -24.06 -2.30 2.63
CA ILE A 5 -24.67 -2.27 1.30
C ILE A 5 -24.24 -3.54 0.58
N LYS A 6 -25.16 -4.35 0.16
CA LYS A 6 -24.86 -5.59 -0.55
C LYS A 6 -24.45 -5.33 -1.99
N GLY A 7 -23.49 -6.10 -2.48
CA GLY A 7 -23.06 -6.01 -3.88
C GLY A 7 -24.18 -6.35 -4.85
N LYS A 8 -25.01 -7.32 -4.49
CA LYS A 8 -26.19 -7.71 -5.27
C LYS A 8 -27.18 -6.54 -5.44
N ASP A 9 -27.45 -5.77 -4.37
CA ASP A 9 -28.36 -4.62 -4.45
C ASP A 9 -27.86 -3.59 -5.45
N LEU A 10 -26.52 -3.35 -5.49
CA LEU A 10 -25.93 -2.45 -6.48
C LEU A 10 -26.11 -2.94 -7.92
N VAL A 11 -25.96 -4.22 -8.18
CA VAL A 11 -26.16 -4.81 -9.52
C VAL A 11 -27.64 -4.78 -9.92
N ASP A 12 -28.56 -4.98 -8.96
CA ASP A 12 -29.99 -4.94 -9.22
C ASP A 12 -30.50 -3.51 -9.44
N ASP A 13 -30.00 -2.52 -8.70
CA ASP A 13 -30.47 -1.13 -8.71
C ASP A 13 -29.83 -0.26 -9.83
N PHE A 14 -28.67 -0.66 -10.35
CA PHE A 14 -27.92 0.14 -11.34
C PHE A 14 -27.72 -0.61 -12.65
N ASP A 15 -27.69 0.13 -13.76
CA ASP A 15 -27.44 -0.39 -15.10
C ASP A 15 -25.97 -0.74 -15.35
N ALA A 16 -25.05 -0.16 -14.55
CA ALA A 16 -23.63 -0.48 -14.51
C ALA A 16 -23.04 -0.20 -13.14
N VAL A 17 -22.07 -1.02 -12.71
CA VAL A 17 -21.33 -0.88 -11.44
C VAL A 17 -19.84 -0.84 -11.73
N LEU A 18 -19.15 0.21 -11.27
CA LEU A 18 -17.71 0.35 -11.39
C LEU A 18 -17.01 0.05 -10.06
N LEU A 19 -16.18 -0.99 -10.03
CA LEU A 19 -15.34 -1.35 -8.91
C LEU A 19 -14.02 -0.55 -8.97
N SER A 20 -13.83 0.36 -8.01
CA SER A 20 -12.63 1.22 -7.92
C SER A 20 -12.15 1.38 -6.47
N GLY A 21 -12.26 0.30 -5.67
CA GLY A 21 -11.94 0.28 -4.23
C GLY A 21 -10.45 0.24 -3.90
N GLY A 22 -9.56 0.19 -4.89
CA GLY A 22 -8.11 0.16 -4.70
C GLY A 22 -7.55 -1.20 -4.27
N SER A 23 -6.24 -1.23 -3.98
CA SER A 23 -5.53 -2.36 -3.34
C SER A 23 -5.40 -2.06 -1.86
N THR A 24 -6.03 -2.85 -1.00
CA THR A 24 -6.13 -2.57 0.43
C THR A 24 -5.50 -3.64 1.32
N VAL A 25 -5.22 -4.83 0.78
CA VAL A 25 -4.54 -5.88 1.53
C VAL A 25 -3.06 -5.54 1.66
N PRO A 26 -2.56 -5.26 2.88
CA PRO A 26 -1.17 -4.86 3.07
C PRO A 26 -0.21 -6.03 2.86
N ARG A 27 1.00 -5.74 2.42
CA ARG A 27 2.10 -6.69 2.45
C ARG A 27 2.63 -6.81 3.87
N GLY A 28 2.44 -7.96 4.49
CA GLY A 28 2.92 -8.28 5.83
C GLY A 28 4.36 -8.78 5.86
N LEU A 29 4.83 -8.97 7.09
CA LEU A 29 6.09 -9.64 7.43
C LEU A 29 5.82 -10.87 8.31
N ASP A 30 4.73 -11.60 8.02
CA ASP A 30 4.20 -12.67 8.86
C ASP A 30 5.18 -13.84 9.04
N THR A 31 6.11 -14.01 8.09
CA THR A 31 7.20 -15.00 8.17
C THR A 31 8.38 -14.56 9.03
N VAL A 32 8.43 -13.29 9.41
CA VAL A 32 9.49 -12.77 10.29
C VAL A 32 9.13 -13.08 11.73
N LYS A 33 10.07 -13.71 12.43
CA LYS A 33 9.90 -14.06 13.86
C LYS A 33 9.56 -12.82 14.68
N GLY A 34 8.53 -12.92 15.53
CA GLY A 34 8.07 -11.84 16.39
C GLY A 34 7.12 -10.83 15.71
N SER A 35 6.66 -11.07 14.48
CA SER A 35 5.71 -10.20 13.77
C SER A 35 4.39 -9.98 14.50
N HIS A 36 4.05 -10.84 15.45
CA HIS A 36 2.84 -10.78 16.28
C HIS A 36 3.00 -10.01 17.60
N LEU A 37 4.20 -9.48 17.88
CA LEU A 37 4.46 -8.75 19.12
C LEU A 37 3.62 -7.46 19.19
N LYS A 38 3.23 -7.10 20.43
CA LYS A 38 2.58 -5.81 20.71
C LYS A 38 3.54 -4.67 20.37
N GLY A 39 3.12 -3.77 19.49
CA GLY A 39 3.97 -2.71 18.95
C GLY A 39 4.40 -2.93 17.49
N VAL A 40 4.09 -4.10 16.89
CA VAL A 40 4.19 -4.32 15.44
C VAL A 40 2.83 -4.08 14.81
N HIS A 41 2.71 -3.10 13.93
CA HIS A 41 1.45 -2.68 13.31
C HIS A 41 1.62 -2.40 11.83
N PHE A 42 0.55 -2.54 11.07
CA PHE A 42 0.51 -2.00 9.71
C PHE A 42 0.40 -0.46 9.73
N ALA A 43 1.06 0.18 8.80
CA ALA A 43 1.06 1.63 8.67
C ALA A 43 -0.35 2.22 8.62
N MET A 44 -1.27 1.59 7.87
CA MET A 44 -2.65 2.08 7.73
C MET A 44 -3.46 2.00 9.03
N GLU A 45 -3.13 1.09 9.93
CA GLU A 45 -3.76 1.03 11.25
C GLU A 45 -3.39 2.27 12.07
N PHE A 46 -2.12 2.62 12.09
CA PHE A 46 -1.60 3.82 12.75
C PHE A 46 -2.15 5.12 12.15
N LEU A 47 -2.05 5.26 10.83
CA LEU A 47 -2.49 6.46 10.11
C LEU A 47 -4.01 6.66 10.17
N SER A 48 -4.78 5.59 10.04
CA SER A 48 -6.25 5.67 10.12
C SER A 48 -6.72 6.09 11.51
N GLN A 49 -6.08 5.60 12.58
CA GLN A 49 -6.39 6.05 13.94
C GLN A 49 -6.09 7.54 14.11
N GLN A 50 -4.97 8.03 13.59
CA GLN A 50 -4.63 9.44 13.69
C GLN A 50 -5.61 10.31 12.90
N ASN A 51 -6.02 9.90 11.72
CA ASN A 51 -7.04 10.62 10.95
C ASN A 51 -8.37 10.72 11.70
N LYS A 52 -8.76 9.64 12.41
CA LYS A 52 -9.96 9.66 13.26
C LYS A 52 -9.85 10.62 14.43
N ARG A 53 -8.69 10.69 15.10
CA ARG A 53 -8.44 11.65 16.18
C ARG A 53 -8.61 13.07 15.69
N VAL A 54 -7.96 13.42 14.57
CA VAL A 54 -8.08 14.75 13.96
C VAL A 54 -9.52 15.07 13.54
N ALA A 55 -10.24 14.11 12.97
CA ALA A 55 -11.63 14.30 12.59
C ALA A 55 -12.53 14.54 13.83
N LYS A 56 -12.32 13.77 14.91
CA LYS A 56 -13.05 13.94 16.17
C LYS A 56 -12.80 15.31 16.79
N GLU A 57 -11.55 15.77 16.81
CA GLU A 57 -11.19 17.11 17.28
C GLU A 57 -11.90 18.23 16.49
N ARG A 58 -12.15 17.99 15.19
CA ARG A 58 -12.89 18.90 14.31
C ARG A 58 -14.41 18.70 14.36
N GLY A 59 -14.93 17.87 15.27
CA GLY A 59 -16.35 17.60 15.42
C GLY A 59 -16.95 16.75 14.29
N ILE A 60 -16.14 16.04 13.50
CA ILE A 60 -16.60 15.15 12.43
C ILE A 60 -16.86 13.78 13.02
N SER A 61 -18.11 13.26 12.89
CA SER A 61 -18.45 11.88 13.23
C SER A 61 -17.94 10.92 12.16
N LEU A 62 -17.18 9.91 12.58
CA LEU A 62 -16.65 8.87 11.68
C LEU A 62 -17.28 7.52 11.99
N VAL A 63 -17.47 6.72 10.94
CA VAL A 63 -17.84 5.31 11.06
C VAL A 63 -16.66 4.51 11.59
N GLU A 64 -16.91 3.47 12.38
CA GLU A 64 -15.87 2.55 12.83
C GLU A 64 -15.14 1.92 11.65
N THR A 65 -13.80 1.87 11.72
CA THR A 65 -13.01 1.15 10.71
C THR A 65 -12.70 -0.25 11.19
N LYS A 66 -12.64 -1.16 10.24
CA LYS A 66 -12.20 -2.54 10.43
C LYS A 66 -10.77 -2.69 9.91
N ASP A 67 -10.03 -3.64 10.48
CA ASP A 67 -8.73 -4.05 9.97
C ASP A 67 -8.87 -4.84 8.64
N HIS A 68 -7.75 -5.26 8.09
CA HIS A 68 -7.70 -6.05 6.86
C HIS A 68 -8.34 -7.45 6.99
N GLN A 69 -8.64 -7.90 8.23
CA GLN A 69 -9.35 -9.15 8.53
C GLN A 69 -10.84 -8.93 8.80
N GLY A 70 -11.34 -7.69 8.68
CA GLY A 70 -12.74 -7.32 8.90
C GLY A 70 -13.10 -7.17 10.38
N GLN A 71 -12.14 -7.17 11.31
CA GLN A 71 -12.38 -6.97 12.74
C GLN A 71 -12.38 -5.48 13.06
N VAL A 72 -13.34 -5.06 13.89
CA VAL A 72 -13.34 -3.71 14.45
C VAL A 72 -12.07 -3.54 15.28
N TYR A 73 -11.28 -2.50 14.94
CA TYR A 73 -10.02 -2.24 15.60
C TYR A 73 -10.25 -1.95 17.09
N GLN A 74 -10.05 -2.97 17.92
CA GLN A 74 -10.23 -2.89 19.37
C GLN A 74 -8.91 -2.85 20.14
N GLN A 75 -7.78 -2.96 19.47
CA GLN A 75 -6.49 -2.76 20.15
C GLN A 75 -6.35 -1.29 20.48
N GLY A 76 -5.87 -1.03 21.69
CA GLY A 76 -5.70 0.31 22.23
C GLY A 76 -4.98 1.25 21.29
N ASP A 77 -5.14 2.54 21.49
CA ASP A 77 -4.58 3.58 20.63
C ASP A 77 -3.09 3.39 20.36
N ILE A 78 -2.72 3.35 19.08
CA ILE A 78 -1.32 3.30 18.67
C ILE A 78 -0.73 4.71 18.78
N TRP A 79 0.24 4.88 19.67
CA TRP A 79 0.96 6.13 19.88
C TRP A 79 2.46 5.92 19.70
N ALA A 80 3.10 6.91 19.07
CA ALA A 80 4.55 6.94 18.92
C ALA A 80 5.26 7.72 20.05
N THR A 81 4.50 8.36 20.95
CA THR A 81 5.03 9.20 22.02
C THR A 81 6.07 8.47 22.87
N ASP A 82 7.26 9.08 23.03
CA ASP A 82 8.40 8.56 23.80
C ASP A 82 8.93 7.18 23.36
N LYS A 83 8.60 6.72 22.14
CA LYS A 83 9.05 5.44 21.60
C LYS A 83 10.15 5.61 20.55
N ASN A 84 11.01 4.61 20.45
CA ASN A 84 11.85 4.41 19.29
C ASN A 84 11.00 3.73 18.20
N VAL A 85 10.78 4.46 17.11
CA VAL A 85 9.91 4.02 16.00
C VAL A 85 10.75 3.55 14.84
N VAL A 86 10.42 2.39 14.29
CA VAL A 86 11.00 1.90 13.03
C VAL A 86 9.90 1.78 11.98
N VAL A 87 10.04 2.55 10.91
CA VAL A 87 9.15 2.50 9.73
C VAL A 87 9.79 1.62 8.67
N ILE A 88 9.10 0.55 8.29
CA ILE A 88 9.59 -0.46 7.33
C ILE A 88 8.93 -0.20 5.97
N GLY A 89 9.68 0.41 5.07
CA GLY A 89 9.27 0.81 3.71
C GLY A 89 9.54 2.28 3.42
N GLY A 90 10.08 2.57 2.24
CA GLY A 90 10.55 3.89 1.79
C GLY A 90 9.54 4.69 0.97
N GLY A 91 8.32 4.18 0.75
CA GLY A 91 7.28 4.83 -0.05
C GLY A 91 6.53 5.94 0.70
N ASP A 92 5.51 6.52 0.03
CA ASP A 92 4.70 7.63 0.57
C ASP A 92 3.99 7.28 1.88
N THR A 93 3.46 6.05 2.01
CA THR A 93 2.86 5.57 3.26
C THR A 93 3.86 5.56 4.42
N GLY A 94 5.12 5.16 4.14
CA GLY A 94 6.20 5.21 5.13
C GLY A 94 6.53 6.65 5.52
N SER A 95 6.58 7.56 4.57
CA SER A 95 6.76 8.99 4.81
C SER A 95 5.67 9.57 5.72
N ASP A 96 4.40 9.22 5.49
CA ASP A 96 3.28 9.66 6.35
C ASP A 96 3.42 9.12 7.78
N CYS A 97 3.92 7.89 7.94
CA CYS A 97 4.24 7.32 9.25
C CYS A 97 5.35 8.11 9.96
N VAL A 98 6.39 8.54 9.23
CA VAL A 98 7.47 9.38 9.78
C VAL A 98 6.91 10.70 10.33
N GLY A 99 6.18 11.47 9.52
CA GLY A 99 5.62 12.75 9.94
C GLY A 99 4.62 12.60 11.09
N THR A 100 3.76 11.57 11.04
CA THR A 100 2.82 11.29 12.13
C THR A 100 3.55 10.93 13.42
N SER A 101 4.62 10.14 13.36
CA SER A 101 5.42 9.78 14.54
C SER A 101 6.13 10.99 15.15
N ASN A 102 6.65 11.91 14.31
CA ASN A 102 7.21 13.19 14.80
C ASN A 102 6.16 14.00 15.56
N ARG A 103 4.99 14.18 14.98
CA ARG A 103 3.88 14.94 15.59
C ARG A 103 3.32 14.28 16.86
N HIS A 104 3.52 12.96 17.03
CA HIS A 104 3.22 12.25 18.30
C HIS A 104 4.31 12.40 19.36
N GLY A 105 5.47 12.99 19.03
CA GLY A 105 6.60 13.13 19.98
C GLY A 105 7.37 11.81 20.16
N ALA A 106 7.66 11.09 19.08
CA ALA A 106 8.53 9.92 19.12
C ALA A 106 9.93 10.29 19.62
N ARG A 107 10.60 9.38 20.34
CA ARG A 107 11.97 9.58 20.86
C ARG A 107 12.99 9.54 19.74
N SER A 108 12.83 8.62 18.82
CA SER A 108 13.62 8.49 17.59
C SER A 108 12.77 7.86 16.49
N ILE A 109 13.10 8.16 15.23
CA ILE A 109 12.43 7.58 14.08
C ILE A 109 13.50 7.14 13.09
N SER A 110 13.50 5.84 12.76
CA SER A 110 14.32 5.26 11.71
C SER A 110 13.41 4.70 10.62
N GLN A 111 13.62 5.13 9.37
CA GLN A 111 12.97 4.52 8.22
C GLN A 111 13.95 3.61 7.51
N ILE A 112 13.55 2.37 7.26
CA ILE A 112 14.37 1.37 6.58
C ILE A 112 13.69 0.92 5.29
N GLU A 113 14.49 0.77 4.23
CA GLU A 113 14.05 0.30 2.93
C GLU A 113 14.92 -0.88 2.48
N ILE A 114 14.28 -1.92 1.95
CA ILE A 114 14.97 -3.11 1.46
C ILE A 114 15.68 -2.87 0.13
N MET A 115 15.17 -1.93 -0.66
CA MET A 115 15.78 -1.55 -1.93
C MET A 115 16.98 -0.62 -1.72
N PRO A 116 17.93 -0.58 -2.67
CA PRO A 116 19.02 0.39 -2.67
C PRO A 116 18.51 1.84 -2.65
N MET A 117 19.32 2.74 -2.14
CA MET A 117 19.04 4.18 -2.21
C MET A 117 18.90 4.63 -3.66
N PRO A 118 17.79 5.25 -4.05
CA PRO A 118 17.66 5.84 -5.37
C PRO A 118 18.71 6.95 -5.59
N PRO A 119 19.12 7.21 -6.83
CA PRO A 119 20.06 8.30 -7.13
C PRO A 119 19.44 9.66 -6.80
N GLU A 120 20.26 10.66 -6.50
CA GLU A 120 19.81 12.03 -6.21
C GLU A 120 19.17 12.72 -7.43
N SER A 121 19.63 12.38 -8.62
CA SER A 121 19.06 12.84 -9.89
C SER A 121 18.32 11.72 -10.61
N ARG A 122 17.52 12.06 -11.61
CA ARG A 122 16.79 11.07 -12.43
C ARG A 122 17.78 10.04 -13.00
N ASP A 123 17.49 8.76 -12.76
CA ASP A 123 18.26 7.65 -13.35
C ASP A 123 18.02 7.56 -14.88
N GLU A 124 19.08 7.27 -15.62
CA GLU A 124 19.03 7.16 -17.08
C GLU A 124 18.15 6.01 -17.57
N THR A 125 17.90 4.99 -16.75
CA THR A 125 16.99 3.87 -17.07
C THR A 125 15.52 4.28 -17.05
N THR A 126 15.21 5.44 -16.49
CA THR A 126 13.85 5.99 -16.42
C THR A 126 13.73 7.36 -17.08
N PRO A 127 14.07 7.49 -18.40
CA PRO A 127 13.95 8.76 -19.12
C PRO A 127 12.49 9.21 -19.20
N TRP A 128 12.28 10.51 -19.42
CA TRP A 128 10.94 11.00 -19.72
C TRP A 128 10.35 10.24 -20.94
N PRO A 129 9.09 9.81 -20.93
CA PRO A 129 8.00 10.16 -20.00
C PRO A 129 7.83 9.20 -18.81
N ASN A 130 8.74 8.32 -18.55
CA ASN A 130 8.64 7.37 -17.43
C ASN A 130 8.70 8.10 -16.07
N TRP A 131 8.11 7.47 -15.06
CA TRP A 131 8.26 7.96 -13.69
C TRP A 131 9.73 7.87 -13.27
N PRO A 132 10.34 8.98 -12.77
CA PRO A 132 11.77 8.98 -12.50
C PRO A 132 12.13 8.12 -11.29
N MET A 133 13.10 7.23 -11.45
CA MET A 133 13.83 6.66 -10.32
C MET A 133 14.75 7.74 -9.78
N GLN A 134 14.40 8.31 -8.65
CA GLN A 134 15.10 9.41 -8.02
C GLN A 134 14.77 9.46 -6.53
N LEU A 135 15.78 9.78 -5.71
CA LEU A 135 15.58 10.01 -4.29
C LEU A 135 14.59 11.18 -4.08
N ARG A 136 13.58 10.96 -3.27
CA ARG A 136 12.59 11.96 -2.92
C ARG A 136 12.58 12.19 -1.42
N THR A 137 12.47 13.44 -1.05
CA THR A 137 12.27 13.86 0.34
C THR A 137 10.94 14.61 0.38
N SER A 138 10.01 14.14 1.20
CA SER A 138 8.75 14.80 1.43
C SER A 138 8.84 15.75 2.63
N SER A 139 7.85 16.62 2.80
CA SER A 139 7.72 17.47 3.99
C SER A 139 7.71 16.65 5.30
N SER A 140 7.14 15.45 5.27
CA SER A 140 7.14 14.56 6.44
C SER A 140 8.54 14.05 6.79
N HIS A 141 9.40 13.80 5.81
CA HIS A 141 10.81 13.46 6.05
C HIS A 141 11.60 14.67 6.62
N GLU A 142 11.25 15.88 6.21
CA GLU A 142 11.88 17.12 6.70
C GLU A 142 11.58 17.39 8.18
N GLU A 143 10.49 16.80 8.73
CA GLU A 143 10.20 16.83 10.16
C GLU A 143 11.25 16.05 10.98
N GLY A 144 12.03 15.15 10.36
CA GLY A 144 13.18 14.45 10.92
C GLY A 144 13.02 12.95 11.00
N CYS A 145 13.96 12.22 10.42
CA CYS A 145 14.16 10.77 10.62
C CYS A 145 15.53 10.33 10.08
N ASP A 146 16.02 9.20 10.57
CA ASP A 146 17.16 8.50 9.98
C ASP A 146 16.66 7.58 8.86
N ARG A 147 17.04 7.88 7.61
CA ARG A 147 16.67 7.07 6.44
C ARG A 147 17.79 6.14 6.06
N ASN A 148 17.48 4.86 5.93
CA ASN A 148 18.44 3.79 5.65
C ASN A 148 17.91 2.86 4.56
N TRP A 149 18.77 2.46 3.63
CA TRP A 149 18.44 1.61 2.48
C TRP A 149 19.24 0.32 2.50
N SER A 150 18.84 -0.64 1.67
CA SER A 150 19.45 -1.96 1.58
C SER A 150 19.47 -2.68 2.93
N ILE A 151 18.35 -2.63 3.65
CA ILE A 151 18.20 -3.24 4.98
C ILE A 151 17.00 -4.16 5.03
N ASN A 152 17.24 -5.40 5.46
CA ASN A 152 16.19 -6.39 5.70
C ASN A 152 15.94 -6.57 7.21
N THR A 153 14.66 -6.80 7.54
CA THR A 153 14.21 -7.14 8.90
C THR A 153 14.34 -8.64 9.11
N LYS A 154 15.12 -9.05 10.12
CA LYS A 154 15.36 -10.47 10.45
C LYS A 154 14.43 -10.99 11.54
N GLU A 155 14.19 -10.17 12.57
CA GLU A 155 13.45 -10.58 13.76
C GLU A 155 12.93 -9.35 14.50
N PHE A 156 11.71 -9.43 15.01
CA PHE A 156 11.18 -8.55 16.03
C PHE A 156 11.43 -9.17 17.40
N MET A 157 12.04 -8.43 18.31
CA MET A 157 12.44 -8.91 19.63
C MET A 157 11.50 -8.35 20.68
N GLY A 158 11.03 -9.20 21.57
CA GLY A 158 10.08 -8.83 22.63
C GLY A 158 10.54 -9.20 24.02
N ASP A 159 9.86 -8.62 25.02
CA ASP A 159 9.98 -9.01 26.42
C ASP A 159 9.10 -10.24 26.75
N ALA A 160 9.09 -10.62 28.03
CA ALA A 160 8.31 -11.75 28.53
C ALA A 160 6.78 -11.52 28.43
N GLU A 161 6.36 -10.26 28.42
CA GLU A 161 4.97 -9.82 28.30
C GLU A 161 4.50 -9.69 26.84
N GLY A 162 5.40 -9.94 25.87
CA GLY A 162 5.14 -9.88 24.44
C GLY A 162 5.13 -8.48 23.85
N ASN A 163 5.72 -7.50 24.54
CA ASN A 163 5.90 -6.16 23.99
C ASN A 163 7.15 -6.09 23.12
N LEU A 164 7.08 -5.35 22.01
CA LEU A 164 8.24 -5.09 21.16
C LEU A 164 9.28 -4.24 21.91
N THR A 165 10.53 -4.66 21.89
CA THR A 165 11.64 -3.96 22.57
C THR A 165 12.81 -3.67 21.62
N GLY A 166 12.88 -4.35 20.48
CA GLY A 166 13.95 -4.16 19.52
C GLY A 166 13.66 -4.85 18.19
N ILE A 167 14.46 -4.52 17.21
CA ILE A 167 14.40 -5.11 15.87
C ILE A 167 15.80 -5.51 15.43
N LYS A 168 15.93 -6.74 14.93
CA LYS A 168 17.18 -7.27 14.36
C LYS A 168 17.18 -7.02 12.87
N LEU A 169 18.17 -6.32 12.38
CA LEU A 169 18.35 -5.89 11.00
C LEU A 169 19.62 -6.51 10.41
N VAL A 170 19.65 -6.63 9.08
CA VAL A 170 20.83 -7.02 8.32
C VAL A 170 20.91 -6.18 7.04
N ASN A 171 22.12 -5.85 6.60
CA ASN A 171 22.29 -5.22 5.31
C ASN A 171 22.11 -6.26 4.19
N VAL A 172 21.60 -5.80 3.05
CA VAL A 172 21.38 -6.64 1.87
C VAL A 172 21.99 -6.03 0.63
N GLU A 173 22.34 -6.90 -0.31
CA GLU A 173 22.75 -6.55 -1.66
C GLU A 173 21.83 -7.21 -2.67
N TRP A 174 21.62 -6.56 -3.80
CA TRP A 174 20.82 -7.08 -4.90
C TRP A 174 21.74 -7.53 -6.02
N VAL A 175 21.80 -8.82 -6.28
CA VAL A 175 22.65 -9.43 -7.30
C VAL A 175 21.82 -10.01 -8.44
N LEU A 176 22.33 -9.88 -9.67
CA LEU A 176 21.69 -10.49 -10.84
C LEU A 176 22.11 -11.95 -10.93
N GLU A 177 21.19 -12.86 -10.69
CA GLU A 177 21.39 -14.31 -10.80
C GLU A 177 20.34 -14.92 -11.73
N GLY A 178 20.80 -15.57 -12.80
CA GLY A 178 19.89 -16.16 -13.79
C GLY A 178 18.93 -15.18 -14.48
N GLY A 179 19.31 -13.91 -14.65
CA GLY A 179 18.49 -12.87 -15.26
C GLY A 179 17.43 -12.26 -14.32
N ARG A 180 17.46 -12.60 -13.02
CA ARG A 180 16.56 -12.04 -11.99
C ARG A 180 17.37 -11.41 -10.88
N MET A 181 16.87 -10.29 -10.35
CA MET A 181 17.45 -9.68 -9.15
C MET A 181 17.11 -10.54 -7.94
N LYS A 182 18.13 -10.88 -7.17
CA LYS A 182 18.03 -11.68 -5.94
C LYS A 182 18.64 -10.90 -4.78
N MET A 183 17.91 -10.83 -3.69
CA MET A 183 18.40 -10.26 -2.44
C MET A 183 19.35 -11.25 -1.75
N VAL A 184 20.52 -10.77 -1.33
CA VAL A 184 21.51 -11.52 -0.58
C VAL A 184 21.87 -10.75 0.69
N GLU A 185 21.84 -11.41 1.83
CA GLU A 185 22.26 -10.82 3.11
C GLU A 185 23.78 -10.71 3.19
N VAL A 186 24.25 -9.55 3.66
CA VAL A 186 25.68 -9.29 3.85
C VAL A 186 26.10 -9.84 5.22
N ALA A 187 26.91 -10.89 5.21
CA ALA A 187 27.37 -11.55 6.42
C ALA A 187 28.11 -10.56 7.37
N GLY A 188 27.85 -10.70 8.66
CA GLY A 188 28.51 -9.87 9.70
C GLY A 188 27.95 -8.46 9.85
N THR A 189 26.86 -8.11 9.16
CA THR A 189 26.22 -6.79 9.27
C THR A 189 24.96 -6.81 10.14
N GLU A 190 24.66 -7.92 10.77
CA GLU A 190 23.52 -8.02 11.69
C GLU A 190 23.69 -7.06 12.87
N ARG A 191 22.63 -6.34 13.18
CA ARG A 191 22.57 -5.44 14.32
C ARG A 191 21.18 -5.39 14.93
N ILE A 192 21.11 -5.04 16.20
CA ILE A 192 19.86 -4.84 16.91
C ILE A 192 19.76 -3.36 17.24
N ILE A 193 18.60 -2.77 16.96
CA ILE A 193 18.29 -1.41 17.37
C ILE A 193 17.06 -1.41 18.30
N PRO A 194 16.95 -0.47 19.25
CA PRO A 194 15.76 -0.31 20.09
C PRO A 194 14.55 -0.02 19.21
N CYS A 195 13.42 -0.65 19.51
CA CYS A 195 12.18 -0.42 18.79
C CYS A 195 11.00 -0.81 19.68
N GLU A 196 10.17 0.12 20.04
CA GLU A 196 8.93 -0.10 20.79
C GLU A 196 7.69 0.05 19.89
N LEU A 197 7.88 0.58 18.66
CA LEU A 197 6.84 0.67 17.64
C LEU A 197 7.43 0.41 16.25
N ALA A 198 7.02 -0.67 15.62
CA ALA A 198 7.35 -0.98 14.23
C ALA A 198 6.11 -0.77 13.34
N LEU A 199 6.25 0.05 12.28
CA LEU A 199 5.18 0.37 11.34
C LEU A 199 5.51 -0.22 9.97
N ILE A 200 4.76 -1.26 9.58
CA ILE A 200 4.96 -1.97 8.31
C ILE A 200 4.27 -1.18 7.19
N ALA A 201 5.07 -0.53 6.34
CA ALA A 201 4.67 0.27 5.19
C ALA A 201 5.21 -0.31 3.87
N ALA A 202 5.21 -1.65 3.73
CA ALA A 202 5.83 -2.38 2.63
C ALA A 202 4.95 -2.47 1.36
N GLY A 203 3.92 -1.63 1.25
CA GLY A 203 2.99 -1.57 0.13
C GLY A 203 1.80 -2.53 0.29
N PHE A 204 1.02 -2.65 -0.79
CA PHE A 204 -0.19 -3.47 -0.84
C PHE A 204 -0.06 -4.58 -1.87
N LEU A 205 -0.83 -5.65 -1.71
CA LEU A 205 -0.80 -6.82 -2.58
C LEU A 205 -1.91 -6.75 -3.65
N HIS A 206 -3.16 -6.61 -3.19
CA HIS A 206 -4.37 -6.68 -4.02
C HIS A 206 -5.58 -6.08 -3.27
N PRO A 207 -6.74 -5.92 -3.93
CA PRO A 207 -7.98 -5.56 -3.25
C PRO A 207 -8.40 -6.62 -2.24
N GLN A 208 -9.27 -6.24 -1.29
CA GLN A 208 -9.88 -7.15 -0.34
C GLN A 208 -10.74 -8.18 -1.10
N PRO A 209 -10.41 -9.49 -1.06
CA PRO A 209 -11.16 -10.50 -1.82
C PRO A 209 -12.51 -10.84 -1.18
N THR A 210 -12.59 -10.80 0.16
CA THR A 210 -13.81 -11.09 0.91
C THR A 210 -14.79 -9.92 0.89
N GLY A 211 -16.06 -10.19 1.14
CA GLY A 211 -17.11 -9.20 1.09
C GLY A 211 -17.55 -8.92 -0.34
N LEU A 212 -17.39 -7.69 -0.85
CA LEU A 212 -17.95 -7.27 -2.14
C LEU A 212 -17.51 -8.14 -3.33
N LEU A 213 -16.22 -8.44 -3.46
CA LEU A 213 -15.72 -9.20 -4.63
C LEU A 213 -16.19 -10.65 -4.61
N GLU A 214 -16.18 -11.29 -3.43
CA GLU A 214 -16.70 -12.63 -3.21
C GLU A 214 -18.21 -12.67 -3.43
N GLU A 215 -18.97 -11.71 -2.89
CA GLU A 215 -20.43 -11.61 -3.04
C GLU A 215 -20.84 -11.47 -4.49
N LEU A 216 -20.14 -10.67 -5.28
CA LEU A 216 -20.38 -10.49 -6.72
C LEU A 216 -19.88 -11.66 -7.56
N GLY A 217 -18.97 -12.48 -7.05
CA GLY A 217 -18.39 -13.60 -7.78
C GLY A 217 -17.48 -13.19 -8.93
N VAL A 218 -16.82 -12.03 -8.86
CA VAL A 218 -15.88 -11.58 -9.88
C VAL A 218 -14.63 -12.46 -9.88
N GLU A 219 -14.12 -12.82 -11.06
CA GLU A 219 -12.87 -13.54 -11.20
C GLU A 219 -11.69 -12.65 -10.80
N LEU A 220 -10.71 -13.25 -10.11
CA LEU A 220 -9.44 -12.62 -9.78
C LEU A 220 -8.31 -13.19 -10.63
N ASP A 221 -7.28 -12.38 -10.87
CA ASP A 221 -6.05 -12.82 -11.54
C ASP A 221 -5.13 -13.61 -10.58
N GLY A 222 -4.01 -14.13 -11.08
CA GLY A 222 -3.05 -14.89 -10.28
C GLY A 222 -2.34 -14.05 -9.18
N ARG A 223 -2.55 -12.74 -9.13
CA ARG A 223 -2.04 -11.83 -8.10
C ARG A 223 -3.13 -11.37 -7.13
N GLY A 224 -4.38 -11.79 -7.33
CA GLY A 224 -5.53 -11.42 -6.51
C GLY A 224 -6.22 -10.12 -6.92
N ASN A 225 -5.86 -9.51 -8.06
CA ASN A 225 -6.55 -8.35 -8.61
C ASN A 225 -7.81 -8.78 -9.37
N VAL A 226 -8.78 -7.87 -9.49
CA VAL A 226 -9.98 -8.14 -10.31
C VAL A 226 -9.56 -8.34 -11.76
N LYS A 227 -9.85 -9.52 -12.28
CA LYS A 227 -9.59 -9.86 -13.68
C LYS A 227 -10.58 -9.15 -14.58
N ASP A 228 -10.10 -8.51 -15.62
CA ASP A 228 -10.90 -7.78 -16.57
C ASP A 228 -10.47 -7.96 -18.02
N ALA A 229 -11.36 -7.61 -18.92
CA ALA A 229 -11.07 -7.40 -20.34
C ALA A 229 -11.65 -6.05 -20.76
N ASN A 230 -10.78 -5.07 -21.07
CA ASN A 230 -11.21 -3.71 -21.36
C ASN A 230 -12.13 -3.14 -20.28
N TYR A 231 -11.70 -3.23 -19.01
CA TYR A 231 -12.41 -2.79 -17.80
C TYR A 231 -13.68 -3.59 -17.46
N LYS A 232 -14.15 -4.51 -18.29
CA LYS A 232 -15.29 -5.41 -18.02
C LYS A 232 -14.82 -6.62 -17.22
N THR A 233 -15.47 -6.88 -16.10
CA THR A 233 -15.19 -8.06 -15.26
C THR A 233 -15.85 -9.32 -15.82
N SER A 234 -15.71 -10.45 -15.12
CA SER A 234 -16.43 -11.69 -15.43
C SER A 234 -17.94 -11.63 -15.15
N VAL A 235 -18.41 -10.58 -14.47
CA VAL A 235 -19.81 -10.38 -14.11
C VAL A 235 -20.42 -9.31 -15.00
N GLU A 236 -21.58 -9.60 -15.59
CA GLU A 236 -22.30 -8.65 -16.44
C GLU A 236 -22.62 -7.36 -15.66
N LYS A 237 -22.59 -6.19 -16.33
CA LYS A 237 -22.74 -4.84 -15.76
C LYS A 237 -21.63 -4.40 -14.82
N VAL A 238 -20.69 -5.28 -14.42
CA VAL A 238 -19.66 -4.95 -13.45
C VAL A 238 -18.33 -4.66 -14.14
N PHE A 239 -17.79 -3.50 -13.87
CA PHE A 239 -16.53 -2.98 -14.42
C PHE A 239 -15.51 -2.79 -13.29
N ALA A 240 -14.22 -2.72 -13.62
CA ALA A 240 -13.16 -2.44 -12.66
C ALA A 240 -12.12 -1.48 -13.24
N ALA A 241 -11.59 -0.57 -12.38
CA ALA A 241 -10.55 0.37 -12.77
C ALA A 241 -9.58 0.66 -11.61
N GLY A 242 -8.42 1.19 -11.94
CA GLY A 242 -7.38 1.59 -10.99
C GLY A 242 -6.72 0.39 -10.31
N ASP A 243 -6.23 0.60 -9.07
CA ASP A 243 -5.44 -0.40 -8.36
C ASP A 243 -6.19 -1.71 -8.10
N MET A 244 -7.52 -1.68 -8.11
CA MET A 244 -8.32 -2.90 -7.91
C MET A 244 -8.12 -3.93 -9.03
N ARG A 245 -7.86 -3.49 -10.26
CA ARG A 245 -7.59 -4.36 -11.42
C ARG A 245 -6.10 -4.44 -11.78
N ARG A 246 -5.36 -3.37 -11.56
CA ARG A 246 -3.95 -3.23 -11.94
C ARG A 246 -2.99 -3.71 -10.84
N GLY A 247 -3.41 -3.66 -9.59
CA GLY A 247 -2.55 -3.67 -8.42
C GLY A 247 -2.08 -2.25 -8.07
N GLN A 248 -1.39 -2.10 -6.96
CA GLN A 248 -0.90 -0.80 -6.48
C GLN A 248 -0.13 -0.05 -7.57
N SER A 249 -0.53 1.20 -7.85
CA SER A 249 0.04 2.02 -8.92
C SER A 249 -0.04 3.52 -8.61
N LEU A 250 0.30 4.34 -9.59
CA LEU A 250 0.29 5.80 -9.46
C LEU A 250 -1.12 6.37 -9.68
N VAL A 251 -1.41 7.50 -9.02
CA VAL A 251 -2.69 8.22 -9.16
C VAL A 251 -3.00 8.60 -10.63
N VAL A 252 -1.98 8.88 -11.43
CA VAL A 252 -2.15 9.17 -12.87
C VAL A 252 -2.75 7.98 -13.63
N TRP A 253 -2.46 6.76 -13.21
CA TRP A 253 -3.07 5.55 -13.76
C TRP A 253 -4.52 5.41 -13.31
N ALA A 254 -4.82 5.67 -12.04
CA ALA A 254 -6.19 5.65 -11.53
C ALA A 254 -7.08 6.63 -12.29
N ILE A 255 -6.61 7.87 -12.53
CA ILE A 255 -7.31 8.88 -13.33
C ILE A 255 -7.51 8.38 -14.77
N SER A 256 -6.44 7.91 -15.42
CA SER A 256 -6.50 7.42 -16.80
C SER A 256 -7.47 6.26 -16.95
N GLU A 257 -7.39 5.27 -16.06
CA GLU A 257 -8.26 4.09 -16.11
C GLU A 257 -9.70 4.40 -15.75
N GLY A 258 -9.94 5.31 -14.82
CA GLY A 258 -11.31 5.79 -14.53
C GLY A 258 -11.98 6.42 -15.76
N ARG A 259 -11.23 7.20 -16.56
CA ARG A 259 -11.74 7.79 -17.81
C ARG A 259 -12.03 6.73 -18.88
N GLU A 260 -11.12 5.78 -19.07
CA GLU A 260 -11.33 4.67 -20.02
C GLU A 260 -12.50 3.76 -19.59
N ALA A 261 -12.59 3.43 -18.30
CA ALA A 261 -13.71 2.65 -17.77
C ALA A 261 -15.06 3.38 -17.98
N ALA A 262 -15.10 4.69 -17.75
CA ALA A 262 -16.29 5.50 -18.02
C ALA A 262 -16.70 5.42 -19.49
N ARG A 263 -15.73 5.47 -20.41
CA ARG A 263 -15.99 5.31 -21.84
C ARG A 263 -16.54 3.92 -22.18
N GLU A 264 -15.97 2.85 -21.60
CA GLU A 264 -16.46 1.49 -21.82
C GLU A 264 -17.86 1.26 -21.25
N ILE A 265 -18.18 1.90 -20.11
CA ILE A 265 -19.53 1.89 -19.54
C ILE A 265 -20.52 2.65 -20.46
N ASP A 266 -20.12 3.80 -20.99
CA ASP A 266 -20.93 4.56 -21.93
C ASP A 266 -21.24 3.76 -23.21
N ILE A 267 -20.25 3.06 -23.77
CA ILE A 267 -20.46 2.14 -24.90
C ILE A 267 -21.40 1.00 -24.50
N TYR A 268 -21.26 0.45 -23.31
CA TYR A 268 -22.12 -0.65 -22.83
C TYR A 268 -23.57 -0.20 -22.71
N LEU A 269 -23.83 1.01 -22.19
CA LEU A 269 -25.18 1.52 -21.98
C LEU A 269 -25.83 2.12 -23.22
N ALA A 270 -25.07 2.84 -24.06
CA ALA A 270 -25.56 3.59 -25.20
C ALA A 270 -25.20 2.98 -26.58
N GLY A 271 -24.40 1.92 -26.61
CA GLY A 271 -23.92 1.29 -27.84
C GLY A 271 -22.76 2.01 -28.52
N SER A 272 -22.48 3.27 -28.14
CA SER A 272 -21.37 4.08 -28.65
C SER A 272 -20.99 5.14 -27.62
N SER A 273 -19.80 5.74 -27.77
CA SER A 273 -19.35 6.80 -26.85
C SER A 273 -18.69 7.95 -27.61
N LEU A 274 -18.99 9.18 -27.17
CA LEU A 274 -18.31 10.40 -27.62
C LEU A 274 -17.15 10.78 -26.68
N LEU A 275 -16.93 10.04 -25.59
CA LEU A 275 -15.81 10.26 -24.69
C LEU A 275 -14.49 9.93 -25.40
N GLU A 276 -13.47 10.76 -25.15
CA GLU A 276 -12.14 10.55 -25.72
C GLU A 276 -11.57 9.19 -25.28
N SER A 277 -11.02 8.46 -26.23
CA SER A 277 -10.26 7.26 -25.97
C SER A 277 -8.79 7.60 -25.76
N LYS A 278 -8.14 6.91 -24.87
CA LYS A 278 -6.69 6.95 -24.73
C LYS A 278 -6.04 6.38 -25.98
N HIS A 279 -5.55 7.26 -26.83
CA HIS A 279 -4.65 6.79 -27.90
C HIS A 279 -3.45 6.09 -27.27
N VAL A 280 -3.02 4.98 -27.84
CA VAL A 280 -1.79 4.26 -27.42
C VAL A 280 -0.64 5.26 -27.44
N SER A 281 -0.33 5.83 -26.27
CA SER A 281 0.79 6.74 -26.11
C SER A 281 2.04 5.93 -25.81
N MET A 282 3.22 6.51 -26.00
CA MET A 282 4.50 5.90 -25.62
C MET A 282 4.51 5.43 -24.15
N LEU A 283 3.69 6.04 -23.28
CA LEU A 283 3.50 5.62 -21.88
C LEU A 283 2.85 4.24 -21.73
N SER A 284 2.04 3.80 -22.68
CA SER A 284 1.39 2.49 -22.61
C SER A 284 2.28 1.36 -23.15
N ALA A 285 3.26 1.67 -24.00
CA ALA A 285 4.14 0.68 -24.60
C ALA A 285 5.28 0.23 -23.66
N THR A 286 5.69 1.08 -22.72
CA THR A 286 6.84 0.83 -21.85
C THR A 286 6.53 0.03 -20.59
N TYR A 287 5.27 -0.12 -20.20
CA TYR A 287 4.86 -0.85 -18.99
C TYR A 287 4.26 -2.26 -19.22
N ALA A 288 4.26 -2.73 -20.46
CA ALA A 288 3.83 -4.09 -20.78
C ALA A 288 4.90 -5.16 -20.51
N GLY A 289 6.05 -4.79 -19.97
CA GLY A 289 7.23 -5.64 -19.82
C GLY A 289 7.91 -5.63 -18.42
N VAL A 290 7.18 -5.30 -17.32
CA VAL A 290 7.73 -5.48 -15.96
C VAL A 290 6.77 -6.28 -15.11
#